data_638a65e078f183c4f593c041142a0775
#
_entry.id   638a65e078f183c4f593c041142a0775
#
_cell.length_a   1.000
_cell.length_b   1.000
_cell.length_c   1.000
_cell.angle_alpha   90.00
_cell.angle_beta   90.00
_cell.angle_gamma   90.00
#
_symmetry.space_group_name_H-M   'P 1'
#
loop_
_entity.id
_entity.type
_entity.pdbx_description
1 polymer ?
#
loop_
_entity_poly.entity_id
_entity_poly.type
_entity_poly.pdbx_seq_one_letter_code
_entity_poly.pdbx_strand_id
1 'polypeptide(L)'
;DVVAIDLAETLVDLARERVGKLRSELPSAEGYGSIQFHVGDMLDPALGRFDYVVAMDSLIHYRSADMVAMLGRLSANVERGMIFTFAPRTPALTMMHAVGRFFPRSDRAPAIEPVDALVLRGHFTAEPALADWQAARSHRVTSGFYISQALELARR
;
A
#
# COMPACT_ATOMS: atom_id res chain seq x y z
N ASP A 1 0.29 -18.78 1.92
CA ASP A 1 0.62 -18.49 0.53
C ASP A 1 0.41 -17.01 0.26
N VAL A 2 1.30 -16.41 -0.53
CA VAL A 2 1.30 -14.98 -0.86
C VAL A 2 1.30 -14.81 -2.37
N VAL A 3 0.49 -13.88 -2.85
CA VAL A 3 0.56 -13.36 -4.22
C VAL A 3 1.14 -11.94 -4.13
N ALA A 4 2.29 -11.73 -4.72
CA ALA A 4 2.96 -10.44 -4.81
C ALA A 4 2.79 -9.88 -6.24
N ILE A 5 2.27 -8.66 -6.35
CA ILE A 5 1.96 -8.06 -7.64
C ILE A 5 2.47 -6.62 -7.72
N ASP A 6 2.99 -6.25 -8.86
CA ASP A 6 3.37 -4.88 -9.22
C ASP A 6 3.16 -4.66 -10.72
N LEU A 7 2.91 -3.42 -11.13
CA LEU A 7 2.81 -3.04 -12.54
C LEU A 7 4.17 -3.05 -13.25
N ALA A 8 5.24 -2.83 -12.49
CA ALA A 8 6.60 -2.74 -13.02
C ALA A 8 7.29 -4.11 -13.02
N GLU A 9 7.48 -4.69 -14.20
CA GLU A 9 8.18 -5.97 -14.38
C GLU A 9 9.56 -5.98 -13.70
N THR A 10 10.32 -4.89 -13.82
CA THR A 10 11.64 -4.76 -13.19
C THR A 10 11.62 -4.86 -11.67
N LEU A 11 10.55 -4.36 -11.01
CA LEU A 11 10.39 -4.47 -9.56
C LEU A 11 9.98 -5.89 -9.16
N VAL A 12 9.15 -6.54 -9.95
CA VAL A 12 8.77 -7.94 -9.76
C VAL A 12 9.99 -8.85 -9.86
N ASP A 13 10.84 -8.65 -10.86
CA ASP A 13 12.06 -9.44 -11.05
C ASP A 13 13.08 -9.23 -9.92
N LEU A 14 13.25 -7.98 -9.50
CA LEU A 14 14.10 -7.67 -8.34
C LEU A 14 13.56 -8.32 -7.05
N ALA A 15 12.24 -8.37 -6.88
CA ALA A 15 11.63 -9.03 -5.72
C ALA A 15 11.87 -10.54 -5.76
N ARG A 16 11.74 -11.18 -6.92
CA ARG A 16 12.07 -12.61 -7.11
C ARG A 16 13.50 -12.92 -6.75
N GLU A 17 14.46 -12.13 -7.26
CA GLU A 17 15.87 -12.28 -6.98
C GLU A 17 16.16 -12.18 -5.48
N ARG A 18 15.64 -11.13 -4.82
CA ARG A 18 15.85 -10.90 -3.38
C ARG A 18 15.27 -12.02 -2.52
N VAL A 19 14.06 -12.47 -2.82
CA VAL A 19 13.44 -13.59 -2.09
C VAL A 19 14.19 -14.89 -2.33
N GLY A 20 14.65 -15.14 -3.57
CA GLY A 20 15.48 -16.29 -3.90
C GLY A 20 16.78 -16.32 -3.08
N LYS A 21 17.47 -15.16 -2.98
CA LYS A 21 18.67 -15.02 -2.16
C LYS A 21 18.37 -15.24 -0.67
N LEU A 22 17.35 -14.59 -0.12
CA LEU A 22 16.98 -14.76 1.28
C LEU A 22 16.66 -16.22 1.61
N ARG A 23 15.92 -16.92 0.73
CA ARG A 23 15.60 -18.33 0.92
C ARG A 23 16.83 -19.23 0.90
N SER A 24 17.85 -18.93 0.09
CA SER A 24 19.09 -19.68 0.06
C SER A 24 19.96 -19.49 1.31
N GLU A 25 19.77 -18.41 2.04
CA GLU A 25 20.46 -18.08 3.29
C GLU A 25 19.76 -18.67 4.54
N LEU A 26 18.54 -19.18 4.40
CA LEU A 26 17.80 -19.76 5.52
C LEU A 26 18.27 -21.19 5.82
N PRO A 27 18.36 -21.57 7.12
CA PRO A 27 18.84 -22.90 7.53
C PRO A 27 17.95 -24.06 7.07
N SER A 28 16.68 -23.80 6.88
CA SER A 28 15.72 -24.73 6.30
C SER A 28 14.58 -23.95 5.64
N ALA A 29 14.01 -24.52 4.56
CA ALA A 29 12.84 -23.97 3.90
C ALA A 29 11.54 -24.47 4.54
N GLU A 30 11.59 -25.34 5.53
CA GLU A 30 10.42 -25.90 6.19
C GLU A 30 9.69 -24.82 7.00
N GLY A 31 8.36 -24.76 6.84
CA GLY A 31 7.51 -23.80 7.54
C GLY A 31 7.30 -22.45 6.85
N TYR A 32 7.96 -22.18 5.74
CA TYR A 32 7.72 -20.97 4.95
C TYR A 32 6.69 -21.26 3.85
N GLY A 33 5.68 -20.39 3.74
CA GLY A 33 4.70 -20.45 2.67
C GLY A 33 5.29 -20.15 1.28
N SER A 34 4.47 -20.31 0.25
CA SER A 34 4.84 -19.97 -1.13
C SER A 34 4.61 -18.47 -1.40
N ILE A 35 5.40 -17.93 -2.34
CA ILE A 35 5.19 -16.59 -2.90
C ILE A 35 5.13 -16.74 -4.41
N GLN A 36 4.03 -16.28 -4.99
CA GLN A 36 3.85 -16.15 -6.43
C GLN A 36 4.00 -14.69 -6.83
N PHE A 37 4.80 -14.41 -7.85
CA PHE A 37 5.07 -13.05 -8.31
C PHE A 37 4.38 -12.82 -9.66
N HIS A 38 3.57 -11.77 -9.74
CA HIS A 38 2.83 -11.38 -10.93
C HIS A 38 3.17 -9.95 -11.36
N VAL A 39 3.23 -9.73 -12.65
CA VAL A 39 3.24 -8.39 -13.25
C VAL A 39 1.82 -8.08 -13.67
N GLY A 40 1.21 -7.02 -13.15
CA GLY A 40 -0.17 -6.68 -13.51
C GLY A 40 -0.86 -5.73 -12.54
N ASP A 41 -2.15 -5.52 -12.77
CA ASP A 41 -3.01 -4.66 -11.96
C ASP A 41 -3.48 -5.43 -10.71
N MET A 42 -3.35 -4.81 -9.54
CA MET A 42 -3.85 -5.35 -8.27
C MET A 42 -5.39 -5.54 -8.24
N LEU A 43 -6.10 -4.94 -9.19
CA LEU A 43 -7.55 -5.04 -9.32
C LEU A 43 -7.98 -6.10 -10.34
N ASP A 44 -7.06 -6.86 -10.92
CA ASP A 44 -7.40 -7.92 -11.86
C ASP A 44 -8.26 -8.99 -11.17
N PRO A 45 -9.49 -9.24 -11.65
CA PRO A 45 -10.36 -10.25 -11.06
C PRO A 45 -9.81 -11.68 -11.19
N ALA A 46 -8.88 -11.92 -12.12
CA ALA A 46 -8.22 -13.22 -12.26
C ALA A 46 -7.32 -13.58 -11.07
N LEU A 47 -6.95 -12.62 -10.23
CA LEU A 47 -6.18 -12.87 -9.01
C LEU A 47 -6.97 -13.66 -7.95
N GLY A 48 -8.32 -13.65 -8.03
CA GLY A 48 -9.19 -14.39 -7.11
C GLY A 48 -9.45 -13.65 -5.80
N ARG A 49 -9.64 -14.40 -4.72
CA ARG A 49 -9.99 -13.89 -3.39
C ARG A 49 -8.84 -14.12 -2.41
N PHE A 50 -8.74 -13.24 -1.42
CA PHE A 50 -7.69 -13.25 -0.41
C PHE A 50 -8.27 -13.09 0.99
N ASP A 51 -7.67 -13.74 1.98
CA ASP A 51 -7.98 -13.43 3.39
C ASP A 51 -7.55 -12.02 3.74
N TYR A 52 -6.35 -11.62 3.31
CA TYR A 52 -5.74 -10.34 3.61
C TYR A 52 -5.08 -9.72 2.38
N VAL A 53 -5.09 -8.39 2.31
CA VAL A 53 -4.32 -7.61 1.33
C VAL A 53 -3.41 -6.63 2.05
N VAL A 54 -2.17 -6.52 1.58
CA VAL A 54 -1.20 -5.53 2.04
C VAL A 54 -0.77 -4.68 0.86
N ALA A 55 -1.09 -3.38 0.90
CA ALA A 55 -0.70 -2.39 -0.10
C ALA A 55 0.34 -1.44 0.51
N MET A 56 1.61 -1.85 0.47
CA MET A 56 2.70 -1.07 1.02
C MET A 56 3.28 -0.15 -0.04
N ASP A 57 3.27 1.15 0.23
CA ASP A 57 3.75 2.24 -0.64
C ASP A 57 3.14 2.26 -2.06
N SER A 58 2.08 1.47 -2.28
CA SER A 58 1.37 1.41 -3.56
C SER A 58 0.35 2.55 -3.73
N LEU A 59 -0.23 3.02 -2.62
CA LEU A 59 -1.30 4.02 -2.64
C LEU A 59 -0.84 5.44 -2.26
N ILE A 60 0.45 5.65 -1.99
CA ILE A 60 1.00 6.94 -1.54
C ILE A 60 0.92 8.06 -2.59
N HIS A 61 0.67 7.70 -3.85
CA HIS A 61 0.54 8.63 -4.98
C HIS A 61 -0.92 9.02 -5.27
N TYR A 62 -1.87 8.42 -4.56
CA TYR A 62 -3.29 8.65 -4.75
C TYR A 62 -3.82 9.74 -3.82
N ARG A 63 -4.74 10.55 -4.32
CA ARG A 63 -5.53 11.44 -3.47
C ARG A 63 -6.43 10.60 -2.56
N SER A 64 -6.77 11.13 -1.40
CA SER A 64 -7.54 10.38 -0.39
C SER A 64 -8.85 9.76 -0.92
N ALA A 65 -9.57 10.46 -1.79
CA ALA A 65 -10.79 9.93 -2.41
C ALA A 65 -10.50 8.75 -3.36
N ASP A 66 -9.47 8.88 -4.20
CA ASP A 66 -9.08 7.85 -5.16
C ASP A 66 -8.54 6.60 -4.44
N MET A 67 -7.76 6.82 -3.36
CA MET A 67 -7.29 5.75 -2.47
C MET A 67 -8.45 4.96 -1.87
N VAL A 68 -9.47 5.65 -1.37
CA VAL A 68 -10.64 5.00 -0.76
C VAL A 68 -11.46 4.26 -1.81
N ALA A 69 -11.67 4.84 -2.99
CA ALA A 69 -12.33 4.14 -4.10
C ALA A 69 -11.58 2.88 -4.54
N MET A 70 -10.22 2.92 -4.55
CA MET A 70 -9.39 1.77 -4.84
C MET A 70 -9.55 0.67 -3.77
N LEU A 71 -9.52 1.03 -2.49
CA LEU A 71 -9.76 0.11 -1.38
C LEU A 71 -11.16 -0.47 -1.43
N GLY A 72 -12.17 0.32 -1.82
CA GLY A 72 -13.53 -0.15 -2.05
C GLY A 72 -13.61 -1.21 -3.15
N ARG A 73 -12.85 -1.06 -4.25
CA ARG A 73 -12.76 -2.08 -5.29
C ARG A 73 -12.05 -3.35 -4.81
N LEU A 74 -10.94 -3.21 -4.09
CA LEU A 74 -10.22 -4.34 -3.50
C LEU A 74 -11.07 -5.11 -2.49
N SER A 75 -11.90 -4.44 -1.70
CA SER A 75 -12.71 -5.04 -0.65
C SER A 75 -13.67 -6.14 -1.15
N ALA A 76 -14.05 -6.11 -2.43
CA ALA A 76 -14.88 -7.13 -3.04
C ALA A 76 -14.22 -8.52 -3.06
N ASN A 77 -12.88 -8.55 -3.07
CA ASN A 77 -12.08 -9.77 -3.16
C ASN A 77 -11.30 -10.07 -1.87
N VAL A 78 -11.58 -9.35 -0.77
CA VAL A 78 -10.87 -9.53 0.52
C VAL A 78 -11.85 -9.95 1.59
N GLU A 79 -11.49 -10.98 2.37
CA GLU A 79 -12.40 -11.57 3.34
C GLU A 79 -12.26 -11.00 4.75
N ARG A 80 -11.04 -10.69 5.21
CA ARG A 80 -10.77 -10.39 6.62
C ARG A 80 -10.20 -9.02 6.88
N GLY A 81 -9.16 -8.63 6.12
CA GLY A 81 -8.47 -7.38 6.42
C GLY A 81 -7.63 -6.84 5.28
N MET A 82 -7.47 -5.52 5.28
CA MET A 82 -6.57 -4.82 4.37
C MET A 82 -5.64 -3.93 5.19
N ILE A 83 -4.35 -3.95 4.89
CA ILE A 83 -3.36 -3.02 5.44
C ILE A 83 -2.81 -2.21 4.28
N PHE A 84 -2.80 -0.91 4.43
CA PHE A 84 -2.20 -0.02 3.45
C PHE A 84 -1.41 1.09 4.12
N THR A 85 -0.45 1.66 3.38
CA THR A 85 0.34 2.79 3.84
C THR A 85 -0.02 4.06 3.07
N PHE A 86 0.11 5.19 3.73
CA PHE A 86 -0.04 6.53 3.16
C PHE A 86 0.93 7.51 3.80
N ALA A 87 1.25 8.58 3.10
CA ALA A 87 2.03 9.69 3.63
C ALA A 87 1.10 10.62 4.42
N PRO A 88 1.22 10.73 5.75
CA PRO A 88 0.34 11.59 6.53
C PRO A 88 0.69 13.06 6.26
N ARG A 89 -0.33 13.92 6.17
CA ARG A 89 -0.10 15.37 6.08
C ARG A 89 0.44 15.87 7.41
N THR A 90 1.72 16.23 7.41
CA THR A 90 2.39 16.86 8.56
C THR A 90 2.94 18.21 8.16
N PRO A 91 3.11 19.18 9.10
CA PRO A 91 3.72 20.46 8.79
C PRO A 91 5.10 20.33 8.13
N ALA A 92 5.91 19.36 8.58
CA ALA A 92 7.23 19.07 8.02
C ALA A 92 7.14 18.62 6.56
N LEU A 93 6.26 17.67 6.24
CA LEU A 93 6.03 17.21 4.86
C LEU A 93 5.46 18.32 3.99
N THR A 94 4.52 19.12 4.50
CA THR A 94 3.96 20.24 3.76
C THR A 94 5.04 21.26 3.42
N MET A 95 5.93 21.59 4.36
CA MET A 95 7.05 22.49 4.13
C MET A 95 8.06 21.90 3.13
N MET A 96 8.39 20.63 3.27
CA MET A 96 9.29 19.93 2.34
C MET A 96 8.74 19.91 0.91
N HIS A 97 7.43 19.67 0.74
CA HIS A 97 6.77 19.74 -0.57
C HIS A 97 6.80 21.16 -1.15
N ALA A 98 6.58 22.18 -0.32
CA ALA A 98 6.67 23.58 -0.75
C ALA A 98 8.08 23.93 -1.23
N VAL A 99 9.10 23.52 -0.48
CA VAL A 99 10.53 23.75 -0.84
C VAL A 99 10.91 22.89 -2.06
N GLY A 100 10.46 21.64 -2.13
CA GLY A 100 10.74 20.73 -3.25
C GLY A 100 10.21 21.22 -4.60
N ARG A 101 9.23 22.13 -4.63
CA ARG A 101 8.74 22.76 -5.87
C ARG A 101 9.77 23.68 -6.53
N PHE A 102 10.78 24.15 -5.79
CA PHE A 102 11.84 25.02 -6.31
C PHE A 102 13.03 24.24 -6.88
N PHE A 103 13.10 22.93 -6.65
CA PHE A 103 14.14 22.08 -7.23
C PHE A 103 13.68 21.48 -8.57
N PRO A 104 14.55 21.46 -9.60
CA PRO A 104 14.24 20.78 -10.84
C PRO A 104 13.95 19.31 -10.57
N ARG A 105 12.77 18.82 -10.98
CA ARG A 105 12.46 17.41 -10.94
C ARG A 105 13.26 16.71 -12.05
N SER A 106 14.43 16.22 -11.71
CA SER A 106 15.06 15.18 -12.50
C SER A 106 14.44 13.87 -12.03
N ASP A 107 13.79 13.16 -12.94
CA ASP A 107 13.22 11.82 -12.80
C ASP A 107 11.81 11.67 -12.19
N ARG A 108 10.97 11.34 -13.03
CA ARG A 108 9.85 10.44 -13.31
C ARG A 108 9.18 9.67 -12.15
N ALA A 109 9.53 9.86 -10.88
CA ALA A 109 8.77 9.28 -9.77
C ALA A 109 7.46 10.08 -9.59
N PRO A 110 6.30 9.40 -9.50
CA PRO A 110 5.05 10.06 -9.19
C PRO A 110 5.16 10.84 -7.89
N ALA A 111 4.56 12.02 -7.82
CA ALA A 111 4.57 12.81 -6.60
C ALA A 111 3.83 12.06 -5.48
N ILE A 112 4.39 12.09 -4.27
CA ILE A 112 3.69 11.59 -3.08
C ILE A 112 2.58 12.59 -2.74
N GLU A 113 1.37 12.09 -2.50
CA GLU A 113 0.20 12.89 -2.10
C GLU A 113 0.00 12.80 -0.58
N PRO A 114 0.33 13.85 0.20
CA PRO A 114 0.10 13.83 1.64
C PRO A 114 -1.38 13.84 1.97
N VAL A 115 -1.81 12.88 2.77
CA VAL A 115 -3.20 12.63 3.12
C VAL A 115 -3.49 13.11 4.55
N ASP A 116 -4.56 13.87 4.71
CA ASP A 116 -5.09 14.21 6.03
C ASP A 116 -5.91 13.05 6.58
N ALA A 117 -5.58 12.60 7.79
CA ALA A 117 -6.22 11.43 8.41
C ALA A 117 -7.72 11.64 8.71
N LEU A 118 -8.15 12.86 8.99
CA LEU A 118 -9.57 13.16 9.21
C LEU A 118 -10.35 13.14 7.91
N VAL A 119 -9.77 13.72 6.85
CA VAL A 119 -10.36 13.70 5.51
C VAL A 119 -10.45 12.25 5.00
N LEU A 120 -9.39 11.46 5.21
CA LEU A 120 -9.38 10.04 4.84
C LEU A 120 -10.50 9.26 5.54
N ARG A 121 -10.69 9.48 6.85
CA ARG A 121 -11.80 8.86 7.61
C ARG A 121 -13.17 9.27 7.08
N GLY A 122 -13.34 10.54 6.70
CA GLY A 122 -14.57 11.02 6.08
C GLY A 122 -14.89 10.28 4.78
N HIS A 123 -13.90 10.07 3.93
CA HIS A 123 -14.06 9.29 2.69
C HIS A 123 -14.40 7.82 2.96
N PHE A 124 -13.80 7.18 3.97
CA PHE A 124 -14.15 5.80 4.36
C PHE A 124 -15.63 5.68 4.75
N THR A 125 -16.12 6.63 5.53
CA THR A 125 -17.52 6.61 5.99
C THR A 125 -18.50 6.82 4.83
N ALA A 126 -18.06 7.55 3.80
CA ALA A 126 -18.88 7.86 2.64
C ALA A 126 -18.84 6.80 1.54
N GLU A 127 -17.88 5.84 1.59
CA GLU A 127 -17.70 4.81 0.56
C GLU A 127 -18.61 3.60 0.82
N PRO A 128 -19.64 3.36 0.00
CA PRO A 128 -20.58 2.27 0.25
C PRO A 128 -19.94 0.88 0.22
N ALA A 129 -18.91 0.68 -0.62
CA ALA A 129 -18.21 -0.60 -0.70
C ALA A 129 -17.43 -0.96 0.57
N LEU A 130 -17.20 0.03 1.44
CA LEU A 130 -16.52 -0.14 2.73
C LEU A 130 -17.49 -0.09 3.93
N ALA A 131 -18.81 -0.18 3.72
CA ALA A 131 -19.80 -0.11 4.80
C ALA A 131 -19.60 -1.18 5.88
N ASP A 132 -19.15 -2.39 5.49
CA ASP A 132 -18.87 -3.51 6.38
C ASP A 132 -17.44 -3.51 6.93
N TRP A 133 -16.68 -2.44 6.68
CA TRP A 133 -15.29 -2.31 7.10
C TRP A 133 -15.13 -1.24 8.16
N GLN A 134 -14.15 -1.41 9.01
CA GLN A 134 -13.80 -0.43 10.04
C GLN A 134 -12.30 -0.20 10.08
N ALA A 135 -11.90 1.06 10.31
CA ALA A 135 -10.53 1.38 10.63
C ALA A 135 -10.16 0.76 11.99
N ALA A 136 -9.13 -0.06 12.00
CA ALA A 136 -8.66 -0.77 13.18
C ALA A 136 -7.32 -0.16 13.65
N ARG A 137 -6.24 -0.92 13.57
CA ARG A 137 -4.92 -0.49 14.05
C ARG A 137 -4.28 0.49 13.07
N SER A 138 -3.53 1.44 13.64
CA SER A 138 -2.71 2.36 12.85
C SER A 138 -1.33 2.48 13.48
N HIS A 139 -0.30 2.50 12.66
CA HIS A 139 1.08 2.66 13.09
C HIS A 139 1.82 3.66 12.21
N ARG A 140 2.55 4.57 12.84
CA ARG A 140 3.37 5.57 12.14
C ARG A 140 4.83 5.22 12.27
N VAL A 141 5.52 5.20 11.14
CA VAL A 141 6.98 5.06 11.06
C VAL A 141 7.57 6.40 10.65
N THR A 142 8.59 6.83 11.39
CA THR A 142 9.35 8.05 11.08
C THR A 142 10.83 7.70 11.12
N SER A 143 11.52 7.91 10.01
CA SER A 143 12.95 7.69 9.89
C SER A 143 13.56 8.81 9.03
N GLY A 144 14.22 9.76 9.67
CA GLY A 144 14.72 10.96 9.00
C GLY A 144 13.60 11.74 8.32
N PHE A 145 13.70 11.88 7.01
CA PHE A 145 12.67 12.54 6.18
C PHE A 145 11.52 11.65 5.73
N TYR A 146 11.66 10.33 5.94
CA TYR A 146 10.61 9.37 5.59
C TYR A 146 9.58 9.31 6.72
N ILE A 147 8.33 9.63 6.38
CA ILE A 147 7.18 9.52 7.28
C ILE A 147 6.09 8.74 6.55
N SER A 148 5.77 7.57 7.06
CA SER A 148 4.69 6.72 6.54
C SER A 148 3.75 6.31 7.67
N GLN A 149 2.49 6.15 7.35
CA GLN A 149 1.49 5.65 8.29
C GLN A 149 0.76 4.47 7.69
N ALA A 150 0.83 3.34 8.38
CA ALA A 150 0.02 2.17 8.08
C ALA A 150 -1.35 2.31 8.75
N LEU A 151 -2.39 1.87 8.04
CA LEU A 151 -3.74 1.75 8.54
C LEU A 151 -4.31 0.38 8.16
N GLU A 152 -4.89 -0.28 9.14
CA GLU A 152 -5.64 -1.52 8.96
C GLU A 152 -7.13 -1.22 8.80
N LEU A 153 -7.74 -1.84 7.80
CA LEU A 153 -9.19 -1.99 7.69
C LEU A 153 -9.53 -3.45 8.00
N ALA A 154 -10.39 -3.66 8.97
CA ALA A 154 -10.89 -4.98 9.32
C ALA A 154 -12.36 -5.07 8.96
N ARG A 155 -12.80 -6.24 8.50
CA ARG A 155 -14.22 -6.50 8.28
C ARG A 155 -14.93 -6.61 9.63
N ARG A 156 -16.13 -6.07 9.72
CA ARG A 156 -16.99 -6.11 10.93
C ARG A 156 -17.58 -7.49 11.14
#